data_e1e497cbae6d541fca5f2d78cccbac29
#
_entry.id   e1e497cbae6d541fca5f2d78cccbac29
#
_cell.length_a   1.000
_cell.length_b   1.000
_cell.length_c   1.000
_cell.angle_alpha   90.00
_cell.angle_beta   90.00
_cell.angle_gamma   90.00
#
_symmetry.space_group_name_H-M   'P 1'
#
loop_
_entity.id
_entity.type
_entity.pdbx_description
1 polymer ?
#
loop_
_entity_poly.entity_id
_entity_poly.type
_entity_poly.pdbx_seq_one_letter_code
_entity_poly.pdbx_strand_id
1 'polypeptide(L)'
;VKRFKMGLREELLKSIWHAFTALDVDKSGKVSKSQLKVLSHNLCTVMKIPHDPVALEEHFKDDDEGPVSNQGYMPYLNKFILDKVQDNFDRLDFNKMCWTLCARKNLIKNYLLITDEDAFKIWCIFNFLSEDKYPLVIVTEEIEYFLRKLTDAMGGSWIEEKFEDYKTQLNSKEQCLTAWELIDLIGTGQFSKGMDRQTLSMGITEVFQELIMDVLKQGYMMKKGHKRKNWTERWFLLRPSAISYYVSEDLTEKKGDITLDGNCCVESLPDKEGKKCLFIIKCTDKCFEISASDKKKKPEWIQGIQTCISLLKLGLPAPHKEARQKRKELRQKLLAEQEELEQRMKDLQTANENKQRELETMRKKLAEAAADAAEEERRRLQTQRELQDRYRMDLEREKMVRQQMEEEVAQKSSEVEQYLQRVRELEDMYRRLEEALEDERQARQDEEAVRKLQARLLEEEAMKRAELEQIHLQQQKAISQTEAEKQELENERLAKEQALEAAMQQLEQLESERRGALEQYEEVMKKLEKAANKTRSWKDKVAQHEGLIRLIQPGSKGPQLITNWGAAAFTEAELSLREKSWQEKKNRTTEAQ
;
A
#
# COMPACT_ATOMS: atom_id res chain seq x y z
N VAL A 1 -27.53 -1.01 23.75
CA VAL A 1 -26.94 -1.61 24.98
C VAL A 1 -25.69 -2.45 24.64
N LYS A 2 -25.69 -3.37 23.67
CA LYS A 2 -24.49 -4.19 23.31
C LYS A 2 -23.30 -3.32 22.82
N ARG A 3 -23.55 -2.32 21.96
CA ARG A 3 -22.50 -1.44 21.41
C ARG A 3 -21.90 -0.52 22.47
N PHE A 4 -22.72 -0.07 23.42
CA PHE A 4 -22.28 0.75 24.56
C PHE A 4 -21.38 -0.06 25.53
N LYS A 5 -21.77 -1.30 25.86
CA LYS A 5 -20.93 -2.20 26.67
C LYS A 5 -19.58 -2.53 26.03
N MET A 6 -19.53 -2.62 24.71
CA MET A 6 -18.29 -2.92 23.98
C MET A 6 -17.31 -1.74 24.04
N GLY A 7 -17.78 -0.51 23.82
CA GLY A 7 -16.92 0.68 23.92
C GLY A 7 -16.37 0.92 25.33
N LEU A 8 -17.20 0.72 26.37
CA LEU A 8 -16.75 0.82 27.75
C LEU A 8 -15.65 -0.21 28.07
N ARG A 9 -15.81 -1.43 27.59
CA ARG A 9 -14.82 -2.49 27.81
C ARG A 9 -13.47 -2.14 27.19
N GLU A 10 -13.47 -1.62 25.98
CA GLU A 10 -12.25 -1.18 25.28
C GLU A 10 -11.55 -0.04 26.04
N GLU A 11 -12.31 0.95 26.53
CA GLU A 11 -11.75 2.03 27.36
C GLU A 11 -11.08 1.50 28.64
N LEU A 12 -11.75 0.60 29.35
CA LEU A 12 -11.21 0.01 30.58
C LEU A 12 -9.94 -0.80 30.31
N LEU A 13 -9.93 -1.57 29.24
CA LEU A 13 -8.78 -2.40 28.87
C LEU A 13 -7.51 -1.59 28.63
N LYS A 14 -7.60 -0.38 28.09
CA LYS A 14 -6.43 0.48 27.89
C LYS A 14 -5.75 0.85 29.21
N SER A 15 -6.54 1.27 30.18
CA SER A 15 -6.03 1.62 31.52
C SER A 15 -5.47 0.40 32.27
N ILE A 16 -6.16 -0.75 32.15
CA ILE A 16 -5.69 -2.02 32.73
C ILE A 16 -4.38 -2.48 32.08
N TRP A 17 -4.25 -2.32 30.77
CA TRP A 17 -3.01 -2.67 30.05
C TRP A 17 -1.82 -1.87 30.57
N HIS A 18 -1.96 -0.57 30.81
CA HIS A 18 -0.92 0.26 31.42
C HIS A 18 -0.55 -0.23 32.83
N ALA A 19 -1.57 -0.57 33.64
CA ALA A 19 -1.32 -1.11 34.97
C ALA A 19 -0.61 -2.47 34.91
N PHE A 20 -1.02 -3.36 34.02
CA PHE A 20 -0.37 -4.65 33.79
C PHE A 20 1.09 -4.50 33.37
N THR A 21 1.34 -3.67 32.33
CA THR A 21 2.72 -3.44 31.82
C THR A 21 3.62 -2.77 32.86
N ALA A 22 3.06 -2.01 33.77
CA ALA A 22 3.84 -1.44 34.88
C ALA A 22 4.26 -2.50 35.91
N LEU A 23 3.50 -3.55 36.07
CA LEU A 23 3.85 -4.68 36.96
C LEU A 23 4.87 -5.63 36.34
N ASP A 24 5.01 -5.65 35.03
CA ASP A 24 6.05 -6.37 34.31
C ASP A 24 7.39 -5.63 34.45
N VAL A 25 8.13 -5.96 35.51
CA VAL A 25 9.37 -5.24 35.88
C VAL A 25 10.53 -5.58 34.96
N ASP A 26 10.63 -6.82 34.53
CA ASP A 26 11.71 -7.37 33.70
C ASP A 26 11.45 -7.28 32.20
N LYS A 27 10.32 -6.69 31.82
CA LYS A 27 9.87 -6.57 30.42
C LYS A 27 9.74 -7.91 29.70
N SER A 28 9.45 -8.98 30.42
CA SER A 28 9.23 -10.32 29.88
C SER A 28 7.87 -10.49 29.19
N GLY A 29 6.99 -9.53 29.32
CA GLY A 29 5.59 -9.61 28.93
C GLY A 29 4.73 -10.40 29.91
N LYS A 30 5.27 -10.74 31.09
CA LYS A 30 4.62 -11.59 32.10
C LYS A 30 4.65 -10.93 33.48
N VAL A 31 3.62 -11.19 34.26
CA VAL A 31 3.45 -10.66 35.62
C VAL A 31 3.20 -11.82 36.57
N SER A 32 3.75 -11.73 37.78
CA SER A 32 3.57 -12.77 38.78
C SER A 32 2.09 -12.89 39.21
N LYS A 33 1.66 -14.11 39.53
CA LYS A 33 0.28 -14.36 40.01
C LYS A 33 -0.08 -13.51 41.24
N SER A 34 0.88 -13.30 42.18
CA SER A 34 0.67 -12.44 43.34
C SER A 34 0.41 -10.98 42.99
N GLN A 35 1.11 -10.42 42.01
CA GLN A 35 0.88 -9.07 41.54
C GLN A 35 -0.47 -8.95 40.80
N LEU A 36 -0.85 -9.97 40.00
CA LEU A 36 -2.16 -10.03 39.37
C LEU A 36 -3.31 -10.13 40.36
N LYS A 37 -3.10 -10.83 41.47
CA LYS A 37 -4.08 -10.90 42.58
C LYS A 37 -4.33 -9.51 43.18
N VAL A 38 -3.27 -8.75 43.44
CA VAL A 38 -3.36 -7.37 43.92
C VAL A 38 -4.03 -6.46 42.89
N LEU A 39 -3.63 -6.56 41.63
CA LEU A 39 -4.26 -5.77 40.54
C LEU A 39 -5.74 -6.11 40.44
N SER A 40 -6.12 -7.39 40.42
CA SER A 40 -7.51 -7.83 40.33
C SER A 40 -8.35 -7.34 41.51
N HIS A 41 -7.79 -7.39 42.72
CA HIS A 41 -8.43 -6.87 43.91
C HIS A 41 -8.70 -5.36 43.81
N ASN A 42 -7.71 -4.59 43.40
CA ASN A 42 -7.84 -3.14 43.23
C ASN A 42 -8.87 -2.79 42.13
N LEU A 43 -8.84 -3.51 41.01
CA LEU A 43 -9.83 -3.35 39.94
C LEU A 43 -11.25 -3.62 40.44
N CYS A 44 -11.46 -4.75 41.12
CA CYS A 44 -12.79 -5.08 41.70
C CYS A 44 -13.24 -4.05 42.69
N THR A 45 -12.35 -3.57 43.57
CA THR A 45 -12.66 -2.58 44.59
C THR A 45 -13.14 -1.27 43.98
N VAL A 46 -12.39 -0.73 43.03
CA VAL A 46 -12.74 0.55 42.38
C VAL A 46 -13.98 0.43 41.49
N MET A 47 -14.14 -0.71 40.81
CA MET A 47 -15.33 -0.97 40.00
C MET A 47 -16.55 -1.44 40.80
N LYS A 48 -16.44 -1.55 42.13
CA LYS A 48 -17.48 -2.04 43.02
C LYS A 48 -17.99 -3.43 42.65
N ILE A 49 -17.08 -4.30 42.23
CA ILE A 49 -17.37 -5.69 41.89
C ILE A 49 -16.98 -6.57 43.10
N PRO A 50 -17.81 -7.54 43.46
CA PRO A 50 -17.42 -8.52 44.49
C PRO A 50 -16.15 -9.27 44.03
N HIS A 51 -15.09 -9.16 44.81
CA HIS A 51 -13.82 -9.81 44.55
C HIS A 51 -13.80 -11.22 45.16
N ASP A 52 -13.49 -12.20 44.33
CA ASP A 52 -13.23 -13.57 44.79
C ASP A 52 -11.72 -13.79 44.78
N PRO A 53 -11.07 -13.83 45.98
CA PRO A 53 -9.62 -13.97 46.07
C PRO A 53 -9.12 -15.34 45.64
N VAL A 54 -9.98 -16.35 45.60
CA VAL A 54 -9.62 -17.74 45.26
C VAL A 54 -9.75 -17.96 43.75
N ALA A 55 -10.63 -17.21 43.10
CA ALA A 55 -10.92 -17.39 41.66
C ALA A 55 -9.68 -17.21 40.73
N LEU A 56 -8.73 -16.34 41.10
CA LEU A 56 -7.47 -16.18 40.37
C LEU A 56 -6.58 -17.41 40.51
N GLU A 57 -6.45 -17.91 41.74
CA GLU A 57 -5.64 -19.10 42.02
C GLU A 57 -6.23 -20.35 41.38
N GLU A 58 -7.54 -20.51 41.45
CA GLU A 58 -8.25 -21.63 40.82
C GLU A 58 -8.18 -21.55 39.28
N HIS A 59 -8.28 -20.37 38.72
CA HIS A 59 -8.22 -20.18 37.27
C HIS A 59 -6.87 -20.58 36.67
N PHE A 60 -5.77 -20.35 37.41
CA PHE A 60 -4.41 -20.67 36.99
C PHE A 60 -3.83 -21.90 37.71
N LYS A 61 -4.67 -22.76 38.24
CA LYS A 61 -4.24 -23.93 39.05
C LYS A 61 -3.47 -24.95 38.22
N ASP A 62 -3.87 -25.11 36.95
CA ASP A 62 -3.27 -26.10 36.04
C ASP A 62 -2.06 -25.55 35.28
N ASP A 63 -1.79 -24.24 35.37
CA ASP A 63 -0.60 -23.64 34.79
C ASP A 63 0.59 -23.77 35.77
N ASP A 64 1.78 -24.00 35.21
CA ASP A 64 3.04 -23.97 35.98
C ASP A 64 3.10 -22.73 36.88
N GLU A 65 3.81 -22.80 38.00
CA GLU A 65 3.93 -21.71 39.01
C GLU A 65 4.52 -20.39 38.46
N GLY A 66 4.73 -20.31 37.15
CA GLY A 66 5.32 -19.20 36.42
C GLY A 66 4.46 -17.95 36.32
N PRO A 67 5.08 -16.84 35.93
CA PRO A 67 4.37 -15.59 35.69
C PRO A 67 3.45 -15.66 34.45
N VAL A 68 2.34 -14.91 34.48
CA VAL A 68 1.26 -14.94 33.50
C VAL A 68 1.41 -13.81 32.50
N SER A 69 1.27 -14.12 31.22
CA SER A 69 1.26 -13.11 30.17
C SER A 69 -0.06 -12.31 30.15
N ASN A 70 -0.05 -11.18 29.46
CA ASN A 70 -1.28 -10.40 29.24
C ASN A 70 -2.38 -11.24 28.59
N GLN A 71 -2.03 -12.05 27.58
CA GLN A 71 -2.98 -12.96 26.92
C GLN A 71 -3.51 -14.04 27.86
N GLY A 72 -2.67 -14.58 28.74
CA GLY A 72 -3.07 -15.53 29.75
C GLY A 72 -3.98 -14.94 30.83
N TYR A 73 -3.80 -13.65 31.15
CA TYR A 73 -4.68 -12.95 32.12
C TYR A 73 -6.03 -12.56 31.54
N MET A 74 -6.16 -12.37 30.23
CA MET A 74 -7.38 -11.90 29.57
C MET A 74 -8.63 -12.78 29.83
N PRO A 75 -8.58 -14.13 29.81
CA PRO A 75 -9.74 -14.96 30.11
C PRO A 75 -10.27 -14.72 31.52
N TYR A 76 -9.37 -14.62 32.51
CA TYR A 76 -9.72 -14.30 33.89
C TYR A 76 -10.34 -12.88 33.99
N LEU A 77 -9.66 -11.89 33.45
CA LEU A 77 -10.09 -10.49 33.46
C LEU A 77 -11.49 -10.33 32.85
N ASN A 78 -11.75 -11.01 31.73
CA ASN A 78 -13.04 -10.99 31.07
C ASN A 78 -14.14 -11.60 31.94
N LYS A 79 -13.96 -12.85 32.36
CA LYS A 79 -14.98 -13.64 33.08
C LYS A 79 -15.29 -13.09 34.46
N PHE A 80 -14.27 -12.70 35.20
CA PHE A 80 -14.43 -12.37 36.62
C PHE A 80 -14.54 -10.87 36.92
N ILE A 81 -14.11 -10.01 35.98
CA ILE A 81 -14.11 -8.56 36.16
C ILE A 81 -14.96 -7.88 35.10
N LEU A 82 -14.56 -7.88 33.83
CA LEU A 82 -15.19 -7.04 32.81
C LEU A 82 -16.65 -7.42 32.51
N ASP A 83 -17.01 -8.69 32.56
CA ASP A 83 -18.39 -9.13 32.34
C ASP A 83 -19.32 -8.74 33.51
N LYS A 84 -18.75 -8.50 34.70
CA LYS A 84 -19.48 -8.09 35.90
C LYS A 84 -19.58 -6.57 36.10
N VAL A 85 -18.89 -5.79 35.26
CA VAL A 85 -18.88 -4.32 35.36
C VAL A 85 -20.27 -3.77 35.10
N GLN A 86 -20.71 -2.89 36.01
CA GLN A 86 -21.91 -2.09 35.92
C GLN A 86 -21.51 -0.61 35.83
N ASP A 87 -22.37 0.24 35.26
CA ASP A 87 -22.12 1.68 35.10
C ASP A 87 -22.30 2.49 36.41
N ASN A 88 -22.02 1.89 37.56
CA ASN A 88 -22.21 2.45 38.88
C ASN A 88 -20.90 2.81 39.63
N PHE A 89 -19.77 2.77 38.96
CA PHE A 89 -18.47 3.14 39.50
C PHE A 89 -17.95 4.47 38.92
N ASP A 90 -17.04 5.11 39.63
CA ASP A 90 -16.38 6.32 39.15
C ASP A 90 -15.22 5.96 38.18
N ARG A 91 -15.37 6.33 36.93
CA ARG A 91 -14.34 6.06 35.88
C ARG A 91 -13.05 6.84 36.14
N LEU A 92 -13.15 8.02 36.77
CA LEU A 92 -11.98 8.81 37.10
C LEU A 92 -11.16 8.15 38.20
N ASP A 93 -11.83 7.65 39.26
CA ASP A 93 -11.17 6.91 40.34
C ASP A 93 -10.53 5.61 39.83
N PHE A 94 -11.19 4.91 38.92
CA PHE A 94 -10.62 3.76 38.24
C PHE A 94 -9.34 4.13 37.46
N ASN A 95 -9.38 5.19 36.67
CA ASN A 95 -8.22 5.68 35.93
C ASN A 95 -7.09 6.13 36.87
N LYS A 96 -7.42 6.80 37.97
CA LYS A 96 -6.44 7.21 39.00
C LYS A 96 -5.76 6.02 39.65
N MET A 97 -6.50 4.94 39.92
CA MET A 97 -5.92 3.71 40.45
C MET A 97 -4.92 3.10 39.46
N CYS A 98 -5.30 2.93 38.18
CA CYS A 98 -4.41 2.43 37.14
C CYS A 98 -3.19 3.36 36.94
N TRP A 99 -3.41 4.66 36.92
CA TRP A 99 -2.36 5.68 36.83
C TRP A 99 -1.35 5.56 37.97
N THR A 100 -1.80 5.42 39.20
CA THR A 100 -0.93 5.31 40.38
C THR A 100 0.04 4.13 40.27
N LEU A 101 -0.41 3.03 39.66
CA LEU A 101 0.43 1.86 39.43
C LEU A 101 1.51 2.11 38.36
N CYS A 102 1.13 2.74 37.26
CA CYS A 102 2.04 2.93 36.12
C CYS A 102 2.92 4.18 36.23
N ALA A 103 2.45 5.26 36.86
CA ALA A 103 3.19 6.51 36.98
C ALA A 103 4.46 6.38 37.83
N ARG A 104 4.43 5.60 38.89
CA ARG A 104 5.59 5.36 39.76
C ARG A 104 6.81 4.84 39.01
N LYS A 105 6.60 4.02 38.01
CA LYS A 105 7.67 3.38 37.22
C LYS A 105 8.14 4.23 36.06
N ASN A 106 7.24 4.94 35.42
CA ASN A 106 7.48 5.50 34.10
C ASN A 106 7.58 7.04 34.09
N LEU A 107 7.04 7.73 35.11
CA LEU A 107 7.07 9.18 35.15
C LEU A 107 8.37 9.72 35.77
N ILE A 108 9.21 10.35 34.94
CA ILE A 108 10.44 11.02 35.36
C ILE A 108 10.10 12.51 35.59
N LYS A 109 10.05 12.95 36.84
CA LYS A 109 9.49 14.25 37.25
C LYS A 109 10.44 15.44 37.14
N ASN A 110 11.74 15.22 37.10
CA ASN A 110 12.76 16.24 37.43
C ASN A 110 12.92 17.36 36.39
N TYR A 111 12.35 17.22 35.20
CA TYR A 111 12.48 18.19 34.11
C TYR A 111 11.13 18.63 33.51
N LEU A 112 10.00 18.12 34.02
CA LEU A 112 8.69 18.43 33.48
C LEU A 112 8.14 19.75 34.05
N LEU A 113 7.58 20.58 33.20
CA LEU A 113 6.89 21.82 33.56
C LEU A 113 5.50 21.59 34.12
N ILE A 114 4.96 20.38 33.98
CA ILE A 114 3.61 20.01 34.38
C ILE A 114 3.58 19.33 35.76
N THR A 115 2.42 19.32 36.38
CA THR A 115 2.18 18.62 37.65
C THR A 115 1.88 17.14 37.39
N ASP A 116 1.92 16.32 38.46
CA ASP A 116 1.46 14.92 38.41
C ASP A 116 0.00 14.82 37.96
N GLU A 117 -0.83 15.77 38.39
CA GLU A 117 -2.21 15.82 37.99
C GLU A 117 -2.39 16.15 36.51
N ASP A 118 -1.59 17.06 35.98
CA ASP A 118 -1.57 17.35 34.55
C ASP A 118 -1.09 16.15 33.73
N ALA A 119 -0.05 15.47 34.19
CA ALA A 119 0.44 14.24 33.59
C ALA A 119 -0.63 13.13 33.58
N PHE A 120 -1.39 12.99 34.66
CA PHE A 120 -2.57 12.11 34.73
C PHE A 120 -3.65 12.50 33.70
N LYS A 121 -3.94 13.78 33.55
CA LYS A 121 -4.92 14.27 32.56
C LYS A 121 -4.46 13.95 31.14
N ILE A 122 -3.18 14.19 30.82
CA ILE A 122 -2.59 13.85 29.52
C ILE A 122 -2.66 12.31 29.28
N TRP A 123 -2.36 11.50 30.27
CA TRP A 123 -2.47 10.05 30.18
C TRP A 123 -3.90 9.59 29.88
N CYS A 124 -4.91 10.19 30.51
CA CYS A 124 -6.31 9.91 30.19
C CYS A 124 -6.66 10.31 28.75
N ILE A 125 -6.18 11.48 28.31
CA ILE A 125 -6.36 11.96 26.92
C ILE A 125 -5.67 11.01 25.95
N PHE A 126 -4.47 10.54 26.26
CA PHE A 126 -3.77 9.52 25.48
C PHE A 126 -4.63 8.26 25.36
N ASN A 127 -5.16 7.70 26.43
CA ASN A 127 -6.01 6.52 26.39
C ASN A 127 -7.25 6.73 25.53
N PHE A 128 -7.82 7.91 25.56
CA PHE A 128 -8.94 8.28 24.71
C PHE A 128 -8.55 8.35 23.23
N LEU A 129 -7.38 8.90 22.88
CA LEU A 129 -6.95 9.13 21.50
C LEU A 129 -6.15 7.96 20.90
N SER A 130 -5.57 7.08 21.74
CA SER A 130 -4.76 5.95 21.28
C SER A 130 -5.54 4.95 20.43
N GLU A 131 -4.82 4.23 19.59
CA GLU A 131 -5.40 3.14 18.80
C GLU A 131 -5.84 1.98 19.71
N ASP A 132 -6.81 1.18 19.24
CA ASP A 132 -7.30 -0.01 19.96
C ASP A 132 -6.43 -1.24 19.64
N LYS A 133 -5.12 -1.01 19.50
CA LYS A 133 -4.11 -2.02 19.16
C LYS A 133 -2.98 -1.95 20.18
N TYR A 134 -2.53 -3.08 20.65
CA TYR A 134 -1.44 -3.17 21.63
C TYR A 134 -0.11 -3.50 20.95
N PRO A 135 1.00 -2.89 21.39
CA PRO A 135 1.11 -1.88 22.45
C PRO A 135 0.35 -0.59 22.12
N LEU A 136 -0.20 0.06 23.16
CA LEU A 136 -0.96 1.29 22.98
C LEU A 136 -0.06 2.43 22.49
N VAL A 137 -0.46 3.02 21.38
CA VAL A 137 0.23 4.17 20.76
C VAL A 137 -0.80 5.16 20.26
N ILE A 138 -0.38 6.42 20.20
CA ILE A 138 -1.12 7.50 19.55
C ILE A 138 -0.47 7.81 18.21
N VAL A 139 -1.26 7.86 17.15
CA VAL A 139 -0.79 8.15 15.80
C VAL A 139 -0.62 9.64 15.57
N THR A 140 0.19 10.00 14.58
CA THR A 140 0.57 11.39 14.28
C THR A 140 -0.63 12.32 14.11
N GLU A 141 -1.71 11.85 13.49
CA GLU A 141 -2.93 12.63 13.28
C GLU A 141 -3.65 12.98 14.59
N GLU A 142 -3.67 12.07 15.54
CA GLU A 142 -4.29 12.33 16.86
C GLU A 142 -3.36 13.13 17.76
N ILE A 143 -2.03 13.04 17.57
CA ILE A 143 -1.05 13.92 18.22
C ILE A 143 -1.27 15.35 17.74
N GLU A 144 -1.36 15.56 16.43
CA GLU A 144 -1.65 16.87 15.83
C GLU A 144 -2.96 17.45 16.37
N TYR A 145 -4.01 16.64 16.35
CA TYR A 145 -5.31 17.02 16.89
C TYR A 145 -5.20 17.51 18.35
N PHE A 146 -4.52 16.74 19.19
CA PHE A 146 -4.36 17.09 20.59
C PHE A 146 -3.53 18.36 20.78
N LEU A 147 -2.42 18.49 20.08
CA LEU A 147 -1.56 19.66 20.18
C LEU A 147 -2.25 20.94 19.68
N ARG A 148 -3.04 20.86 18.60
CA ARG A 148 -3.85 21.97 18.12
C ARG A 148 -4.86 22.41 19.20
N LYS A 149 -5.61 21.45 19.75
CA LYS A 149 -6.55 21.75 20.83
C LYS A 149 -5.88 22.37 22.05
N LEU A 150 -4.73 21.82 22.45
CA LEU A 150 -3.99 22.33 23.59
C LEU A 150 -3.48 23.76 23.34
N THR A 151 -2.92 24.01 22.14
CA THR A 151 -2.45 25.34 21.74
C THR A 151 -3.58 26.36 21.78
N ASP A 152 -4.73 25.98 21.25
CA ASP A 152 -5.90 26.84 21.27
C ASP A 152 -6.45 27.06 22.68
N ALA A 153 -6.52 26.02 23.53
CA ALA A 153 -6.93 26.14 24.93
C ALA A 153 -6.01 27.06 25.75
N MET A 154 -4.74 27.12 25.38
CA MET A 154 -3.79 28.08 25.95
C MET A 154 -3.91 29.49 25.37
N GLY A 155 -4.78 29.73 24.39
CA GLY A 155 -4.92 31.00 23.69
C GLY A 155 -3.77 31.30 22.70
N GLY A 156 -3.01 30.28 22.32
CA GLY A 156 -1.94 30.37 21.33
C GLY A 156 -2.44 30.23 19.90
N SER A 157 -1.57 30.53 18.94
CA SER A 157 -1.80 30.26 17.52
C SER A 157 -1.06 28.99 17.11
N TRP A 158 -1.73 28.14 16.38
CA TRP A 158 -1.11 26.94 15.80
C TRP A 158 -0.09 27.31 14.73
N ILE A 159 1.11 26.74 14.81
CA ILE A 159 2.20 26.93 13.84
C ILE A 159 2.43 25.61 13.13
N GLU A 160 1.94 25.52 11.88
CA GLU A 160 2.01 24.32 11.05
C GLU A 160 3.45 23.85 10.83
N GLU A 161 4.36 24.77 10.53
CA GLU A 161 5.77 24.49 10.24
C GLU A 161 6.45 23.73 11.39
N LYS A 162 6.19 24.13 12.64
CA LYS A 162 6.75 23.43 13.81
C LYS A 162 6.29 21.98 13.92
N PHE A 163 5.05 21.73 13.55
CA PHE A 163 4.51 20.39 13.62
C PHE A 163 5.03 19.52 12.47
N GLU A 164 5.16 20.06 11.27
CA GLU A 164 5.74 19.33 10.14
C GLU A 164 7.22 19.00 10.38
N ASP A 165 8.00 19.89 11.00
CA ASP A 165 9.36 19.60 11.44
C ASP A 165 9.41 18.47 12.46
N TYR A 166 8.51 18.49 13.44
CA TYR A 166 8.40 17.44 14.44
C TYR A 166 7.96 16.10 13.82
N LYS A 167 7.01 16.13 12.91
CA LYS A 167 6.53 14.98 12.17
C LYS A 167 7.63 14.33 11.32
N THR A 168 8.50 15.13 10.72
CA THR A 168 9.67 14.63 9.99
C THR A 168 10.61 13.85 10.92
N GLN A 169 10.78 14.32 12.15
CA GLN A 169 11.55 13.60 13.18
C GLN A 169 10.85 12.32 13.67
N LEU A 170 9.53 12.35 13.79
CA LEU A 170 8.71 11.17 14.12
C LEU A 170 8.74 10.12 13.01
N ASN A 171 8.73 10.51 11.74
CA ASN A 171 8.78 9.60 10.60
C ASN A 171 10.03 8.70 10.60
N SER A 172 11.10 9.14 11.26
CA SER A 172 12.29 8.32 11.50
C SER A 172 12.12 7.28 12.64
N LYS A 173 11.00 7.35 13.42
CA LYS A 173 10.74 6.58 14.65
C LYS A 173 9.35 5.93 14.71
N GLU A 174 8.86 5.31 13.67
CA GLU A 174 7.56 4.60 13.67
C GLU A 174 6.28 5.45 13.70
N GLN A 175 6.33 6.76 13.51
CA GLN A 175 5.16 7.67 13.35
C GLN A 175 4.13 7.67 14.51
N CYS A 176 4.47 7.15 15.67
CA CYS A 176 3.56 7.07 16.81
C CYS A 176 4.30 7.28 18.15
N LEU A 177 3.55 7.70 19.16
CA LEU A 177 4.08 7.90 20.52
C LEU A 177 3.37 6.99 21.52
N THR A 178 4.12 6.58 22.55
CA THR A 178 3.58 6.00 23.78
C THR A 178 3.02 7.10 24.70
N ALA A 179 2.30 6.70 25.74
CA ALA A 179 1.77 7.65 26.73
C ALA A 179 2.87 8.48 27.40
N TRP A 180 4.01 7.87 27.66
CA TRP A 180 5.13 8.51 28.35
C TRP A 180 5.85 9.52 27.46
N GLU A 181 6.06 9.19 26.21
CA GLU A 181 6.62 10.09 25.21
C GLU A 181 5.69 11.30 24.95
N LEU A 182 4.38 11.09 24.94
CA LEU A 182 3.41 12.19 24.83
C LEU A 182 3.45 13.10 26.05
N ILE A 183 3.54 12.53 27.26
CA ILE A 183 3.69 13.31 28.50
C ILE A 183 4.99 14.11 28.49
N ASP A 184 6.08 13.50 28.04
CA ASP A 184 7.38 14.18 27.89
C ASP A 184 7.30 15.30 26.86
N LEU A 185 6.72 15.06 25.70
CA LEU A 185 6.56 16.05 24.64
C LEU A 185 5.85 17.32 25.14
N ILE A 186 4.76 17.14 25.88
CA ILE A 186 3.99 18.26 26.42
C ILE A 186 4.67 18.83 27.65
N GLY A 187 5.14 17.97 28.55
CA GLY A 187 5.75 18.34 29.81
C GLY A 187 7.07 19.09 29.69
N THR A 188 7.82 18.89 28.61
CA THR A 188 9.03 19.66 28.30
C THR A 188 8.74 21.04 27.71
N GLY A 189 7.48 21.33 27.39
CA GLY A 189 7.08 22.63 26.83
C GLY A 189 7.52 22.87 25.38
N GLN A 190 7.82 21.82 24.62
CA GLN A 190 8.30 21.96 23.24
C GLN A 190 7.31 22.71 22.34
N PHE A 191 6.01 22.50 22.53
CA PHE A 191 4.93 23.18 21.79
C PHE A 191 4.33 24.38 22.53
N SER A 192 4.69 24.60 23.79
CA SER A 192 4.20 25.70 24.63
C SER A 192 5.26 26.78 24.90
N LYS A 193 6.26 26.93 24.02
CA LYS A 193 7.34 27.94 24.18
C LYS A 193 6.76 29.34 24.34
N GLY A 194 7.10 30.01 25.45
CA GLY A 194 6.65 31.36 25.78
C GLY A 194 5.37 31.38 26.64
N MET A 195 4.78 30.23 26.97
CA MET A 195 3.67 30.14 27.90
C MET A 195 4.16 29.73 29.28
N ASP A 196 3.53 30.28 30.32
CA ASP A 196 3.86 29.91 31.67
C ASP A 196 3.24 28.52 32.04
N ARG A 197 3.73 27.97 33.14
CA ARG A 197 3.29 26.68 33.67
C ARG A 197 1.78 26.65 33.97
N GLN A 198 1.25 27.76 34.46
CA GLN A 198 -0.16 27.86 34.83
C GLN A 198 -1.06 27.84 33.59
N THR A 199 -0.71 28.57 32.56
CA THR A 199 -1.42 28.57 31.26
C THR A 199 -1.43 27.19 30.64
N LEU A 200 -0.29 26.46 30.69
CA LEU A 200 -0.21 25.09 30.20
C LEU A 200 -1.14 24.14 31.01
N SER A 201 -1.09 24.22 32.34
CA SER A 201 -1.95 23.42 33.21
C SER A 201 -3.46 23.70 33.00
N MET A 202 -3.80 24.98 32.78
CA MET A 202 -5.18 25.39 32.45
C MET A 202 -5.60 24.82 31.09
N GLY A 203 -4.77 24.89 30.06
CA GLY A 203 -5.04 24.33 28.75
C GLY A 203 -5.21 22.81 28.79
N ILE A 204 -4.34 22.09 29.51
CA ILE A 204 -4.47 20.64 29.71
C ILE A 204 -5.80 20.33 30.42
N THR A 205 -6.16 21.11 31.42
CA THR A 205 -7.42 20.93 32.17
C THR A 205 -8.62 21.16 31.27
N GLU A 206 -8.62 22.20 30.45
CA GLU A 206 -9.70 22.49 29.50
C GLU A 206 -9.91 21.34 28.50
N VAL A 207 -8.84 20.86 27.89
CA VAL A 207 -8.89 19.73 26.95
C VAL A 207 -9.37 18.44 27.66
N PHE A 208 -8.90 18.20 28.88
CA PHE A 208 -9.35 17.07 29.69
C PHE A 208 -10.84 17.14 30.01
N GLN A 209 -11.34 18.31 30.41
CA GLN A 209 -12.77 18.52 30.68
C GLN A 209 -13.61 18.22 29.43
N GLU A 210 -13.20 18.67 28.28
CA GLU A 210 -13.89 18.40 27.02
C GLU A 210 -13.87 16.92 26.64
N LEU A 211 -12.66 16.34 26.53
CA LEU A 211 -12.48 15.02 25.90
C LEU A 211 -12.81 13.85 26.84
N ILE A 212 -12.53 14.01 28.14
CA ILE A 212 -12.67 12.92 29.12
C ILE A 212 -13.92 13.09 29.97
N MET A 213 -14.20 14.33 30.38
CA MET A 213 -15.34 14.61 31.26
C MET A 213 -16.62 14.91 30.47
N ASP A 214 -16.57 14.89 29.15
CA ASP A 214 -17.68 15.20 28.25
C ASP A 214 -18.30 16.60 28.50
N VAL A 215 -17.51 17.57 28.97
CA VAL A 215 -17.99 18.93 29.23
C VAL A 215 -18.03 19.70 27.92
N LEU A 216 -19.21 19.95 27.42
CA LEU A 216 -19.41 20.68 26.16
C LEU A 216 -19.40 22.20 26.37
N LYS A 217 -19.88 22.65 27.52
CA LYS A 217 -19.87 24.07 27.89
C LYS A 217 -19.91 24.23 29.39
N GLN A 218 -19.23 25.25 29.90
CA GLN A 218 -19.30 25.63 31.32
C GLN A 218 -19.29 27.14 31.49
N GLY A 219 -19.74 27.60 32.62
CA GLY A 219 -19.71 29.04 32.95
C GLY A 219 -20.78 29.47 33.96
N TYR A 220 -20.57 30.68 34.45
CA TYR A 220 -21.54 31.29 35.38
C TYR A 220 -22.79 31.74 34.66
N MET A 221 -23.92 31.38 35.24
CA MET A 221 -25.25 31.86 34.85
C MET A 221 -26.15 32.01 36.09
N MET A 222 -27.15 32.83 35.97
CA MET A 222 -28.15 33.01 37.05
C MET A 222 -29.29 32.00 36.86
N LYS A 223 -29.55 31.24 37.89
CA LYS A 223 -30.65 30.27 37.93
C LYS A 223 -31.77 30.74 38.87
N LYS A 224 -32.99 30.68 38.40
CA LYS A 224 -34.19 30.94 39.23
C LYS A 224 -34.50 29.72 40.11
N GLY A 225 -34.66 29.95 41.36
CA GLY A 225 -35.05 28.92 42.31
C GLY A 225 -36.49 28.43 42.09
N HIS A 226 -36.76 27.13 42.30
CA HIS A 226 -38.11 26.56 42.19
C HIS A 226 -38.98 26.88 43.42
N LYS A 227 -38.44 26.69 44.62
CA LYS A 227 -39.18 26.95 45.88
C LYS A 227 -39.20 28.43 46.22
N ARG A 228 -38.04 29.05 46.25
CA ARG A 228 -37.86 30.48 46.36
C ARG A 228 -37.54 31.03 44.96
N LYS A 229 -38.40 31.92 44.45
CA LYS A 229 -38.28 32.50 43.11
C LYS A 229 -37.15 33.53 42.99
N ASN A 230 -36.10 33.40 43.82
CA ASN A 230 -34.90 34.23 43.77
C ASN A 230 -33.95 33.73 42.67
N TRP A 231 -33.19 34.66 42.16
CA TRP A 231 -32.12 34.35 41.22
C TRP A 231 -30.81 34.16 41.97
N THR A 232 -30.12 33.05 41.69
CA THR A 232 -28.83 32.73 42.30
C THR A 232 -27.82 32.43 41.20
N GLU A 233 -26.64 32.96 41.35
CA GLU A 233 -25.53 32.65 40.45
C GLU A 233 -25.04 31.22 40.71
N ARG A 234 -24.77 30.52 39.67
CA ARG A 234 -24.28 29.14 39.71
C ARG A 234 -23.30 28.92 38.59
N TRP A 235 -22.34 28.08 38.84
CA TRP A 235 -21.47 27.52 37.83
C TRP A 235 -22.14 26.34 37.16
N PHE A 236 -22.35 26.42 35.85
CA PHE A 236 -23.02 25.40 35.06
C PHE A 236 -22.03 24.58 34.26
N LEU A 237 -22.25 23.28 34.19
CA LEU A 237 -21.55 22.32 33.36
C LEU A 237 -22.57 21.62 32.46
N LEU A 238 -22.46 21.83 31.17
CA LEU A 238 -23.25 21.15 30.17
C LEU A 238 -22.53 19.88 29.72
N ARG A 239 -23.18 18.75 29.91
CA ARG A 239 -22.79 17.44 29.39
C ARG A 239 -23.86 16.89 28.46
N PRO A 240 -23.60 15.86 27.63
CA PRO A 240 -24.56 15.34 26.67
C PRO A 240 -25.94 15.00 27.29
N SER A 241 -25.96 14.40 28.48
CA SER A 241 -27.20 13.93 29.12
C SER A 241 -27.67 14.77 30.31
N ALA A 242 -26.90 15.76 30.73
CA ALA A 242 -27.25 16.54 31.92
C ALA A 242 -26.53 17.90 31.96
N ILE A 243 -27.21 18.84 32.63
CA ILE A 243 -26.58 20.10 33.01
C ILE A 243 -26.49 20.12 34.54
N SER A 244 -25.25 20.00 35.04
CA SER A 244 -24.97 20.11 36.47
C SER A 244 -24.72 21.57 36.83
N TYR A 245 -25.12 22.00 38.02
CA TYR A 245 -24.85 23.34 38.51
C TYR A 245 -24.33 23.32 39.94
N TYR A 246 -23.29 24.14 40.15
CA TYR A 246 -22.50 24.20 41.38
C TYR A 246 -22.51 25.61 41.97
N VAL A 247 -21.98 25.75 43.18
CA VAL A 247 -21.81 27.06 43.81
C VAL A 247 -20.75 27.86 43.11
N SER A 248 -19.63 27.21 42.81
CA SER A 248 -18.40 27.82 42.23
C SER A 248 -17.78 26.89 41.19
N GLU A 249 -16.77 27.41 40.49
CA GLU A 249 -16.01 26.70 39.43
C GLU A 249 -15.14 25.57 39.95
N ASP A 250 -14.85 25.53 41.26
CA ASP A 250 -14.09 24.46 41.90
C ASP A 250 -14.86 23.14 42.00
N LEU A 251 -16.14 23.13 41.61
CA LEU A 251 -17.04 21.97 41.57
C LEU A 251 -17.20 21.23 42.91
N THR A 252 -16.83 21.88 44.02
CA THR A 252 -16.86 21.25 45.36
C THR A 252 -18.29 21.05 45.85
N GLU A 253 -19.15 22.03 45.63
CA GLU A 253 -20.54 22.00 46.14
C GLU A 253 -21.56 21.95 44.99
N LYS A 254 -22.04 20.75 44.68
CA LYS A 254 -23.10 20.53 43.70
C LYS A 254 -24.46 20.92 44.24
N LYS A 255 -25.21 21.76 43.54
CA LYS A 255 -26.56 22.19 43.91
C LYS A 255 -27.68 21.45 43.18
N GLY A 256 -27.37 20.78 42.08
CA GLY A 256 -28.33 19.91 41.39
C GLY A 256 -28.00 19.66 39.94
N ASP A 257 -28.89 18.91 39.31
CA ASP A 257 -28.81 18.54 37.90
C ASP A 257 -30.12 18.88 37.17
N ILE A 258 -29.97 19.15 35.89
CA ILE A 258 -31.06 19.18 34.92
C ILE A 258 -30.76 18.00 33.98
N THR A 259 -31.50 16.92 34.11
CA THR A 259 -31.38 15.78 33.21
C THR A 259 -31.93 16.17 31.84
N LEU A 260 -31.15 15.93 30.81
CA LEU A 260 -31.56 16.14 29.42
C LEU A 260 -31.97 14.80 28.82
N ASP A 261 -33.08 14.83 28.09
CA ASP A 261 -33.57 13.73 27.29
C ASP A 261 -34.03 14.23 25.91
N GLY A 262 -34.45 13.34 25.03
CA GLY A 262 -34.94 13.69 23.71
C GLY A 262 -36.24 14.50 23.70
N ASN A 263 -36.97 14.57 24.83
CA ASN A 263 -38.21 15.32 24.95
C ASN A 263 -38.01 16.72 25.53
N CYS A 264 -36.81 17.02 26.02
CA CYS A 264 -36.47 18.35 26.48
C CYS A 264 -36.50 19.36 25.34
N CYS A 265 -36.78 20.59 25.65
CA CYS A 265 -36.60 21.71 24.72
C CYS A 265 -36.03 22.93 25.44
N VAL A 266 -35.34 23.77 24.70
CA VAL A 266 -34.81 25.04 25.18
C VAL A 266 -35.33 26.17 24.29
N GLU A 267 -35.84 27.22 24.93
CA GLU A 267 -36.43 28.35 24.23
C GLU A 267 -35.87 29.67 24.76
N SER A 268 -35.65 30.61 23.86
CA SER A 268 -35.30 31.98 24.23
C SER A 268 -36.52 32.67 24.85
N LEU A 269 -36.32 33.34 25.97
CA LEU A 269 -37.34 34.19 26.56
C LEU A 269 -37.02 35.66 26.32
N PRO A 270 -38.05 36.53 26.23
CA PRO A 270 -37.85 37.98 26.21
C PRO A 270 -37.25 38.44 27.55
N ASP A 271 -36.49 39.51 27.49
CA ASP A 271 -35.93 40.13 28.67
C ASP A 271 -37.06 40.64 29.58
N LYS A 272 -36.92 40.44 30.89
CA LYS A 272 -37.83 40.90 31.90
C LYS A 272 -37.20 42.05 32.68
N GLU A 273 -38.04 42.83 33.36
CA GLU A 273 -37.56 43.91 34.21
C GLU A 273 -36.57 43.39 35.28
N GLY A 274 -35.35 43.93 35.27
CA GLY A 274 -34.26 43.49 36.14
C GLY A 274 -33.51 42.20 35.73
N LYS A 275 -33.90 41.52 34.64
CA LYS A 275 -33.21 40.31 34.16
C LYS A 275 -33.17 40.27 32.64
N LYS A 276 -31.92 40.20 32.10
CA LYS A 276 -31.63 40.12 30.66
C LYS A 276 -31.14 38.73 30.27
N CYS A 277 -31.09 38.48 29.01
CA CYS A 277 -30.52 37.24 28.44
C CYS A 277 -31.20 35.95 28.94
N LEU A 278 -32.53 35.98 29.07
CA LEU A 278 -33.33 34.90 29.61
C LEU A 278 -33.59 33.78 28.60
N PHE A 279 -33.52 32.56 29.06
CA PHE A 279 -33.98 31.37 28.34
C PHE A 279 -34.56 30.34 29.32
N ILE A 280 -35.34 29.40 28.83
CA ILE A 280 -35.97 28.36 29.62
C ILE A 280 -35.60 26.98 29.05
N ILE A 281 -35.28 26.07 29.96
CA ILE A 281 -35.14 24.65 29.65
C ILE A 281 -36.39 23.95 30.16
N LYS A 282 -37.14 23.34 29.27
CA LYS A 282 -38.36 22.58 29.60
C LYS A 282 -38.02 21.10 29.54
N CYS A 283 -38.06 20.43 30.65
CA CYS A 283 -37.94 18.99 30.77
C CYS A 283 -39.31 18.39 31.08
N THR A 284 -39.45 17.09 31.01
CA THR A 284 -40.71 16.38 31.22
C THR A 284 -41.40 16.78 32.55
N ASP A 285 -40.60 16.89 33.61
CA ASP A 285 -41.16 17.14 34.97
C ASP A 285 -41.04 18.59 35.44
N LYS A 286 -40.10 19.34 34.92
CA LYS A 286 -39.72 20.67 35.43
C LYS A 286 -39.23 21.60 34.35
N CYS A 287 -39.45 22.89 34.59
CA CYS A 287 -38.89 23.94 33.75
C CYS A 287 -37.86 24.75 34.55
N PHE A 288 -36.78 25.14 33.89
CA PHE A 288 -35.69 25.88 34.50
C PHE A 288 -35.49 27.21 33.76
N GLU A 289 -35.79 28.32 34.45
CA GLU A 289 -35.51 29.66 33.95
C GLU A 289 -34.05 30.01 34.27
N ILE A 290 -33.27 30.38 33.25
CA ILE A 290 -31.86 30.71 33.36
C ILE A 290 -31.59 32.04 32.65
N SER A 291 -30.68 32.82 33.19
CA SER A 291 -30.21 34.06 32.60
C SER A 291 -28.70 33.91 32.33
N ALA A 292 -28.33 33.98 31.10
CA ALA A 292 -26.92 33.97 30.69
C ALA A 292 -26.22 35.28 31.12
N SER A 293 -24.91 35.27 31.25
CA SER A 293 -24.11 36.42 31.67
C SER A 293 -24.22 37.60 30.70
N ASP A 294 -24.32 37.35 29.42
CA ASP A 294 -24.38 38.38 28.39
C ASP A 294 -25.16 37.92 27.13
N LYS A 295 -25.41 38.89 26.23
CA LYS A 295 -26.16 38.65 24.99
C LYS A 295 -25.49 37.67 24.04
N LYS A 296 -24.16 37.54 24.05
CA LYS A 296 -23.41 36.61 23.22
C LYS A 296 -23.54 35.19 23.74
N LYS A 297 -23.38 35.01 25.05
CA LYS A 297 -23.43 33.69 25.69
C LYS A 297 -24.82 33.06 25.68
N LYS A 298 -25.87 33.88 25.64
CA LYS A 298 -27.25 33.34 25.59
C LYS A 298 -27.48 32.40 24.39
N PRO A 299 -27.29 32.81 23.13
CA PRO A 299 -27.49 31.92 21.99
C PRO A 299 -26.52 30.73 21.99
N GLU A 300 -25.29 30.92 22.46
CA GLU A 300 -24.33 29.82 22.55
C GLU A 300 -24.78 28.73 23.53
N TRP A 301 -25.31 29.10 24.69
CA TRP A 301 -25.86 28.14 25.64
C TRP A 301 -27.11 27.44 25.08
N ILE A 302 -28.02 28.19 24.46
CA ILE A 302 -29.21 27.62 23.81
C ILE A 302 -28.80 26.61 22.76
N GLN A 303 -27.88 26.98 21.87
CA GLN A 303 -27.40 26.10 20.82
C GLN A 303 -26.70 24.85 21.39
N GLY A 304 -25.85 24.99 22.39
CA GLY A 304 -25.20 23.87 23.05
C GLY A 304 -26.20 22.87 23.64
N ILE A 305 -27.24 23.39 24.34
CA ILE A 305 -28.30 22.56 24.91
C ILE A 305 -29.14 21.90 23.81
N GLN A 306 -29.51 22.63 22.75
CA GLN A 306 -30.21 22.07 21.58
C GLN A 306 -29.44 20.95 20.93
N THR A 307 -28.13 21.13 20.79
CA THR A 307 -27.24 20.09 20.25
C THR A 307 -27.26 18.83 21.13
N CYS A 308 -27.16 18.99 22.46
CA CYS A 308 -27.27 17.85 23.38
C CYS A 308 -28.60 17.11 23.23
N ILE A 309 -29.71 17.84 23.18
CA ILE A 309 -31.05 17.26 23.01
C ILE A 309 -31.15 16.52 21.65
N SER A 310 -30.59 17.09 20.60
CA SER A 310 -30.57 16.47 19.25
C SER A 310 -29.75 15.20 19.24
N LEU A 311 -28.58 15.21 19.89
CA LEU A 311 -27.72 14.01 20.01
C LEU A 311 -28.43 12.90 20.77
N LEU A 312 -29.15 13.24 21.86
CA LEU A 312 -29.92 12.28 22.63
C LEU A 312 -31.09 11.69 21.81
N LYS A 313 -31.80 12.51 21.02
CA LYS A 313 -32.86 12.05 20.10
C LYS A 313 -32.35 11.06 19.08
N LEU A 314 -31.18 11.32 18.54
CA LEU A 314 -30.55 10.50 17.52
C LEU A 314 -29.74 9.31 18.11
N GLY A 315 -29.58 9.25 19.42
CA GLY A 315 -28.76 8.23 20.09
C GLY A 315 -27.26 8.33 19.72
N LEU A 316 -26.80 9.54 19.39
CA LEU A 316 -25.42 9.81 19.02
C LEU A 316 -24.57 10.11 20.27
N PRO A 317 -23.29 9.76 20.28
CA PRO A 317 -22.36 10.09 21.35
C PRO A 317 -22.04 11.59 21.40
N ALA A 318 -21.27 12.00 22.42
CA ALA A 318 -20.74 13.36 22.51
C ALA A 318 -20.00 13.76 21.22
N PRO A 319 -20.05 15.04 20.82
CA PRO A 319 -19.49 15.48 19.52
C PRO A 319 -18.03 15.14 19.31
N HIS A 320 -17.19 15.28 20.35
CA HIS A 320 -15.76 14.93 20.27
C HIS A 320 -15.54 13.43 20.10
N LYS A 321 -16.40 12.57 20.66
CA LYS A 321 -16.38 11.11 20.46
C LYS A 321 -16.79 10.74 19.04
N GLU A 322 -17.83 11.39 18.52
CA GLU A 322 -18.25 11.22 17.13
C GLU A 322 -17.17 11.71 16.14
N ALA A 323 -16.59 12.88 16.42
CA ALA A 323 -15.51 13.42 15.61
C ALA A 323 -14.28 12.49 15.61
N ARG A 324 -13.91 11.94 16.79
CA ARG A 324 -12.84 10.93 16.87
C ARG A 324 -13.17 9.67 16.08
N GLN A 325 -14.39 9.17 16.20
CA GLN A 325 -14.83 8.00 15.47
C GLN A 325 -14.75 8.22 13.94
N LYS A 326 -15.20 9.38 13.47
CA LYS A 326 -15.09 9.76 12.06
C LYS A 326 -13.62 9.86 11.58
N ARG A 327 -12.73 10.44 12.41
CA ARG A 327 -11.29 10.48 12.10
C ARG A 327 -10.71 9.06 12.01
N LYS A 328 -11.07 8.20 12.97
CA LYS A 328 -10.63 6.79 12.98
C LYS A 328 -11.13 6.03 11.74
N GLU A 329 -12.41 6.16 11.41
CA GLU A 329 -13.01 5.52 10.23
C GLU A 329 -12.36 6.02 8.93
N LEU A 330 -12.14 7.33 8.83
CA LEU A 330 -11.46 7.91 7.67
C LEU A 330 -10.03 7.38 7.55
N ARG A 331 -9.28 7.34 8.66
CA ARG A 331 -7.92 6.81 8.68
C ARG A 331 -7.88 5.33 8.30
N GLN A 332 -8.78 4.52 8.84
CA GLN A 332 -8.89 3.11 8.48
C GLN A 332 -9.22 2.92 7.00
N LYS A 333 -10.11 3.75 6.47
CA LYS A 333 -10.44 3.73 5.04
C LYS A 333 -9.23 4.11 4.17
N LEU A 334 -8.50 5.16 4.56
CA LEU A 334 -7.30 5.58 3.84
C LEU A 334 -6.18 4.53 3.90
N LEU A 335 -5.98 3.89 5.07
CA LEU A 335 -5.03 2.79 5.21
C LEU A 335 -5.42 1.59 4.36
N ALA A 336 -6.70 1.22 4.33
CA ALA A 336 -7.19 0.13 3.48
C ALA A 336 -7.03 0.45 1.99
N GLU A 337 -7.34 1.69 1.58
CA GLU A 337 -7.10 2.16 0.21
C GLU A 337 -5.60 2.15 -0.14
N GLN A 338 -4.74 2.51 0.81
CA GLN A 338 -3.29 2.46 0.63
C GLN A 338 -2.78 1.03 0.53
N GLU A 339 -3.22 0.14 1.42
CA GLU A 339 -2.86 -1.29 1.40
C GLU A 339 -3.30 -1.95 0.08
N GLU A 340 -4.52 -1.62 -0.40
CA GLU A 340 -5.00 -2.11 -1.70
C GLU A 340 -4.13 -1.62 -2.86
N LEU A 341 -3.74 -0.33 -2.83
CA LEU A 341 -2.86 0.25 -3.82
C LEU A 341 -1.44 -0.35 -3.77
N GLU A 342 -0.90 -0.54 -2.57
CA GLU A 342 0.41 -1.19 -2.37
C GLU A 342 0.39 -2.64 -2.86
N GLN A 343 -0.69 -3.39 -2.56
CA GLN A 343 -0.85 -4.74 -3.07
C GLN A 343 -0.94 -4.76 -4.59
N ARG A 344 -1.71 -3.86 -5.19
CA ARG A 344 -1.82 -3.72 -6.64
C ARG A 344 -0.49 -3.34 -7.30
N MET A 345 0.28 -2.46 -6.66
CA MET A 345 1.65 -2.15 -7.09
C MET A 345 2.55 -3.39 -7.09
N LYS A 346 2.50 -4.16 -6.01
CA LYS A 346 3.29 -5.39 -5.86
C LYS A 346 2.90 -6.44 -6.90
N ASP A 347 1.61 -6.58 -7.17
CA ASP A 347 1.11 -7.50 -8.19
C ASP A 347 1.56 -7.07 -9.60
N LEU A 348 1.48 -5.77 -9.91
CA LEU A 348 1.98 -5.20 -11.16
C LEU A 348 3.51 -5.35 -11.30
N GLN A 349 4.24 -5.15 -10.23
CA GLN A 349 5.68 -5.36 -10.21
C GLN A 349 6.04 -6.83 -10.47
N THR A 350 5.34 -7.75 -9.81
CA THR A 350 5.52 -9.20 -10.01
C THR A 350 5.17 -9.61 -11.44
N ALA A 351 4.08 -9.07 -11.99
CA ALA A 351 3.68 -9.31 -13.37
C ALA A 351 4.73 -8.77 -14.35
N ASN A 352 5.27 -7.58 -14.11
CA ASN A 352 6.33 -7.00 -14.92
C ASN A 352 7.64 -7.83 -14.87
N GLU A 353 8.04 -8.28 -13.68
CA GLU A 353 9.20 -9.16 -13.52
C GLU A 353 9.01 -10.49 -14.27
N ASN A 354 7.83 -11.08 -14.21
CA ASN A 354 7.53 -12.31 -14.94
C ASN A 354 7.59 -12.11 -16.45
N LYS A 355 7.00 -11.02 -16.94
CA LYS A 355 7.11 -10.65 -18.37
C LYS A 355 8.54 -10.38 -18.80
N GLN A 356 9.33 -9.77 -17.95
CA GLN A 356 10.75 -9.56 -18.24
C GLN A 356 11.51 -10.87 -18.34
N ARG A 357 11.24 -11.85 -17.46
CA ARG A 357 11.82 -13.21 -17.55
C ARG A 357 11.37 -13.93 -18.83
N GLU A 358 10.11 -13.78 -19.21
CA GLU A 358 9.60 -14.32 -20.49
C GLU A 358 10.32 -13.71 -21.68
N LEU A 359 10.50 -12.39 -21.68
CA LEU A 359 11.27 -11.69 -22.71
C LEU A 359 12.72 -12.14 -22.78
N GLU A 360 13.38 -12.32 -21.64
CA GLU A 360 14.75 -12.83 -21.58
C GLU A 360 14.85 -14.26 -22.11
N THR A 361 13.89 -15.11 -21.75
CA THR A 361 13.84 -16.49 -22.27
C THR A 361 13.59 -16.55 -23.76
N MET A 362 12.70 -15.68 -24.28
CA MET A 362 12.49 -15.55 -25.72
C MET A 362 13.72 -15.02 -26.45
N ARG A 363 14.38 -13.99 -25.93
CA ARG A 363 15.63 -13.45 -26.48
C ARG A 363 16.72 -14.51 -26.51
N LYS A 364 16.81 -15.34 -25.46
CA LYS A 364 17.78 -16.44 -25.41
C LYS A 364 17.49 -17.49 -26.49
N LYS A 365 16.24 -17.91 -26.62
CA LYS A 365 15.84 -18.86 -27.70
C LYS A 365 16.08 -18.30 -29.08
N LEU A 366 15.86 -17.02 -29.28
CA LEU A 366 16.12 -16.32 -30.53
C LEU A 366 17.63 -16.26 -30.84
N ALA A 367 18.44 -15.98 -29.82
CA ALA A 367 19.90 -15.99 -29.96
C ALA A 367 20.45 -17.39 -30.24
N GLU A 368 19.91 -18.42 -29.59
CA GLU A 368 20.25 -19.82 -29.85
C GLU A 368 19.89 -20.23 -31.30
N ALA A 369 18.66 -19.92 -31.75
CA ALA A 369 18.23 -20.18 -33.11
C ALA A 369 19.07 -19.42 -34.17
N ALA A 370 19.46 -18.18 -33.89
CA ALA A 370 20.33 -17.40 -34.75
C ALA A 370 21.77 -17.99 -34.79
N ALA A 371 22.28 -18.50 -33.67
CA ALA A 371 23.57 -19.17 -33.60
C ALA A 371 23.56 -20.47 -34.38
N ASP A 372 22.50 -21.27 -34.23
CA ASP A 372 22.30 -22.53 -34.98
C ASP A 372 22.23 -22.26 -36.50
N ALA A 373 21.50 -21.25 -36.94
CA ALA A 373 21.39 -20.84 -38.31
C ALA A 373 22.75 -20.37 -38.87
N ALA A 374 23.51 -19.61 -38.09
CA ALA A 374 24.85 -19.16 -38.48
C ALA A 374 25.86 -20.32 -38.58
N GLU A 375 25.73 -21.33 -37.70
CA GLU A 375 26.58 -22.52 -37.78
C GLU A 375 26.23 -23.38 -38.99
N GLU A 376 24.94 -23.51 -39.30
CA GLU A 376 24.50 -24.23 -40.50
C GLU A 376 24.96 -23.53 -41.78
N GLU A 377 24.89 -22.21 -41.82
CA GLU A 377 25.44 -21.43 -42.96
C GLU A 377 26.95 -21.59 -43.08
N ARG A 378 27.71 -21.61 -41.98
CA ARG A 378 29.15 -21.92 -41.99
C ARG A 378 29.43 -23.31 -42.57
N ARG A 379 28.67 -24.33 -42.15
CA ARG A 379 28.81 -25.70 -42.66
C ARG A 379 28.52 -25.75 -44.16
N ARG A 380 27.47 -25.05 -44.61
CA ARG A 380 27.16 -24.94 -46.05
C ARG A 380 28.29 -24.25 -46.83
N LEU A 381 28.80 -23.15 -46.33
CA LEU A 381 29.94 -22.45 -46.96
C LEU A 381 31.22 -23.31 -46.95
N GLN A 382 31.42 -24.08 -45.90
CA GLN A 382 32.57 -24.98 -45.81
C GLN A 382 32.44 -26.13 -46.80
N THR A 383 31.29 -26.79 -46.88
CA THR A 383 31.03 -27.85 -47.88
C THR A 383 31.10 -27.30 -49.29
N GLN A 384 30.62 -26.08 -49.53
CA GLN A 384 30.75 -25.45 -50.84
C GLN A 384 32.23 -25.16 -51.21
N ARG A 385 33.03 -24.71 -50.23
CA ARG A 385 34.49 -24.53 -50.43
C ARG A 385 35.21 -25.88 -50.71
N GLU A 386 34.90 -26.90 -49.93
CA GLU A 386 35.44 -28.23 -50.10
C GLU A 386 35.10 -28.82 -51.49
N LEU A 387 33.86 -28.59 -51.94
CA LEU A 387 33.42 -28.96 -53.27
C LEU A 387 34.17 -28.15 -54.35
N GLN A 388 34.29 -26.84 -54.16
CA GLN A 388 35.04 -25.98 -55.07
C GLN A 388 36.51 -26.40 -55.13
N ASP A 389 37.14 -26.74 -54.01
CA ASP A 389 38.52 -27.20 -53.96
C ASP A 389 38.68 -28.56 -54.62
N ARG A 390 37.72 -29.49 -54.45
CA ARG A 390 37.68 -30.76 -55.17
C ARG A 390 37.57 -30.53 -56.67
N TYR A 391 36.64 -29.72 -57.11
CA TYR A 391 36.53 -29.39 -58.55
C TYR A 391 37.76 -28.72 -59.06
N ARG A 392 38.39 -27.86 -58.28
CA ARG A 392 39.69 -27.25 -58.68
C ARG A 392 40.80 -28.27 -58.80
N MET A 393 40.91 -29.18 -57.83
CA MET A 393 41.90 -30.28 -57.85
C MET A 393 41.62 -31.24 -58.98
N ASP A 394 40.37 -31.58 -59.24
CA ASP A 394 39.99 -32.45 -60.34
C ASP A 394 40.31 -31.79 -61.71
N LEU A 395 40.02 -30.47 -61.83
CA LEU A 395 40.37 -29.70 -63.02
C LEU A 395 41.89 -29.58 -63.23
N GLU A 396 42.64 -29.42 -62.14
CA GLU A 396 44.12 -29.43 -62.23
C GLU A 396 44.64 -30.82 -62.59
N ARG A 397 44.05 -31.89 -62.07
CA ARG A 397 44.39 -33.26 -62.43
C ARG A 397 44.06 -33.54 -63.89
N GLU A 398 42.86 -33.06 -64.33
CA GLU A 398 42.47 -33.19 -65.73
C GLU A 398 43.44 -32.40 -66.68
N LYS A 399 43.86 -31.21 -66.27
CA LYS A 399 44.87 -30.42 -66.99
C LYS A 399 46.20 -31.14 -67.03
N MET A 400 46.63 -31.73 -65.91
CA MET A 400 47.90 -32.52 -65.89
C MET A 400 47.82 -33.75 -66.77
N VAL A 401 46.69 -34.47 -66.71
CA VAL A 401 46.47 -35.63 -67.58
C VAL A 401 46.45 -35.21 -69.07
N ARG A 402 45.79 -34.12 -69.38
CA ARG A 402 45.72 -33.56 -70.71
C ARG A 402 47.11 -33.12 -71.21
N GLN A 403 47.85 -32.46 -70.30
CA GLN A 403 49.22 -32.05 -70.62
C GLN A 403 50.16 -33.26 -70.84
N GLN A 404 50.03 -34.32 -70.03
CA GLN A 404 50.75 -35.58 -70.24
C GLN A 404 50.35 -36.26 -71.55
N MET A 405 49.04 -36.27 -71.87
CA MET A 405 48.57 -36.80 -73.13
C MET A 405 49.07 -35.95 -74.32
N GLU A 406 49.12 -34.62 -74.19
CA GLU A 406 49.69 -33.73 -75.22
C GLU A 406 51.18 -33.96 -75.37
N GLU A 407 51.92 -34.21 -74.27
CA GLU A 407 53.35 -34.58 -74.32
C GLU A 407 53.55 -35.95 -74.93
N GLU A 408 52.72 -36.96 -74.58
CA GLU A 408 52.76 -38.28 -75.19
C GLU A 408 52.39 -38.22 -76.67
N VAL A 409 51.40 -37.42 -77.06
CA VAL A 409 51.03 -37.20 -78.45
C VAL A 409 52.15 -36.48 -79.20
N ALA A 410 52.82 -35.51 -78.60
CA ALA A 410 53.94 -34.81 -79.15
C ALA A 410 55.14 -35.77 -79.32
N GLN A 411 55.38 -36.63 -78.32
CA GLN A 411 56.46 -37.65 -78.39
C GLN A 411 56.19 -38.70 -79.46
N LYS A 412 54.95 -39.22 -79.54
CA LYS A 412 54.51 -40.13 -80.56
C LYS A 412 54.50 -39.49 -81.97
N SER A 413 54.10 -38.19 -82.01
CA SER A 413 54.19 -37.45 -83.28
C SER A 413 55.63 -37.32 -83.77
N SER A 414 56.62 -37.10 -82.85
CA SER A 414 58.01 -37.07 -83.13
C SER A 414 58.54 -38.45 -83.59
N GLU A 415 58.09 -39.53 -82.92
CA GLU A 415 58.39 -40.90 -83.32
C GLU A 415 57.81 -41.24 -84.72
N VAL A 416 56.54 -40.80 -84.92
CA VAL A 416 55.92 -40.98 -86.24
C VAL A 416 56.67 -40.19 -87.33
N GLU A 417 57.12 -38.98 -87.01
CA GLU A 417 57.93 -38.18 -87.93
C GLU A 417 59.27 -38.88 -88.28
N GLN A 418 59.93 -39.49 -87.27
CA GLN A 418 61.09 -40.29 -87.45
C GLN A 418 60.78 -41.57 -88.27
N TYR A 419 59.62 -42.21 -87.98
CA TYR A 419 59.18 -43.37 -88.80
C TYR A 419 58.79 -42.94 -90.21
N LEU A 420 58.12 -41.78 -90.36
CA LEU A 420 57.79 -41.23 -91.67
C LEU A 420 59.03 -40.88 -92.49
N GLN A 421 60.10 -40.43 -91.79
CA GLN A 421 61.35 -40.16 -92.46
C GLN A 421 62.03 -41.47 -92.89
N ARG A 422 61.94 -42.50 -92.05
CA ARG A 422 62.40 -43.85 -92.40
C ARG A 422 61.56 -44.54 -93.49
N VAL A 423 60.20 -44.29 -93.41
CA VAL A 423 59.30 -44.80 -94.46
C VAL A 423 59.52 -44.07 -95.77
N ARG A 424 59.84 -42.76 -95.74
CA ARG A 424 60.21 -42.03 -96.99
C ARG A 424 61.49 -42.55 -97.60
N GLU A 425 62.42 -43.00 -96.78
CA GLU A 425 63.66 -43.65 -97.26
C GLU A 425 63.36 -45.04 -97.79
N LEU A 426 62.38 -45.75 -97.29
CA LEU A 426 61.91 -47.03 -97.79
C LEU A 426 60.89 -46.91 -98.92
N GLU A 427 60.03 -45.85 -98.93
CA GLU A 427 59.07 -45.55 -99.99
C GLU A 427 59.74 -45.18 -101.32
N ASP A 428 60.93 -44.58 -101.25
CA ASP A 428 61.74 -44.34 -102.46
C ASP A 428 62.28 -45.62 -103.05
N MET A 429 62.35 -46.72 -102.29
CA MET A 429 62.71 -48.03 -102.77
C MET A 429 61.54 -48.90 -103.24
N TYR A 430 60.36 -48.76 -102.64
CA TYR A 430 59.16 -49.56 -102.97
C TYR A 430 58.21 -48.86 -103.96
N ARG A 431 58.40 -47.62 -104.23
CA ARG A 431 57.54 -46.79 -105.09
C ARG A 431 57.52 -47.17 -106.54
N ARG A 432 58.36 -48.06 -106.91
CA ARG A 432 58.45 -48.51 -108.33
C ARG A 432 57.77 -49.84 -108.63
N LEU A 433 57.24 -50.54 -107.65
CA LEU A 433 56.74 -51.88 -107.96
C LEU A 433 55.31 -52.18 -107.45
N GLU A 434 54.71 -51.37 -106.59
CA GLU A 434 53.40 -51.73 -106.05
C GLU A 434 52.36 -50.57 -106.00
N GLU A 435 52.64 -49.54 -106.82
CA GLU A 435 51.72 -48.37 -106.86
C GLU A 435 50.35 -48.61 -107.50
N ALA A 436 50.00 -49.83 -107.88
CA ALA A 436 48.72 -50.00 -108.57
C ALA A 436 47.77 -51.03 -107.95
N LEU A 437 48.10 -51.75 -106.85
CA LEU A 437 47.21 -52.83 -106.35
C LEU A 437 46.98 -52.85 -104.84
N GLU A 438 47.74 -52.08 -104.08
CA GLU A 438 47.57 -52.10 -102.59
C GLU A 438 46.78 -50.91 -102.04
N ASP A 439 46.72 -49.85 -102.84
CA ASP A 439 46.00 -48.61 -102.34
C ASP A 439 44.49 -48.78 -102.18
N GLU A 440 43.93 -49.75 -102.93
CA GLU A 440 42.45 -49.91 -102.85
C GLU A 440 41.99 -50.90 -101.75
N ARG A 441 42.90 -51.78 -101.31
CA ARG A 441 42.57 -52.72 -100.19
C ARG A 441 42.81 -52.14 -98.79
N GLN A 442 43.88 -51.34 -98.68
CA GLN A 442 44.22 -50.76 -97.39
C GLN A 442 43.22 -49.69 -96.97
N ALA A 443 42.75 -48.91 -97.97
CA ALA A 443 41.76 -47.88 -97.71
C ALA A 443 40.38 -48.39 -97.15
N ARG A 444 40.02 -49.63 -97.64
CA ARG A 444 38.78 -50.27 -97.17
C ARG A 444 38.89 -50.89 -95.76
N GLN A 445 40.07 -51.39 -95.42
CA GLN A 445 40.31 -51.98 -94.09
C GLN A 445 40.49 -50.92 -93.02
N ASP A 446 41.16 -49.82 -93.38
CA ASP A 446 41.30 -48.71 -92.46
C ASP A 446 39.98 -47.97 -92.22
N GLU A 447 39.13 -47.86 -93.26
CA GLU A 447 37.80 -47.30 -93.12
C GLU A 447 36.91 -48.16 -92.25
N GLU A 448 37.08 -49.50 -92.32
CA GLU A 448 36.34 -50.45 -91.46
C GLU A 448 36.86 -50.47 -90.02
N ALA A 449 38.21 -50.32 -89.84
CA ALA A 449 38.83 -50.17 -88.51
C ALA A 449 38.48 -48.84 -87.85
N VAL A 450 38.49 -47.78 -88.67
CA VAL A 450 38.07 -46.45 -88.18
C VAL A 450 36.58 -46.45 -87.82
N ARG A 451 35.71 -47.15 -88.65
CA ARG A 451 34.30 -47.32 -88.31
C ARG A 451 34.08 -48.14 -87.04
N LYS A 452 34.90 -49.21 -86.86
CA LYS A 452 34.88 -50.01 -85.61
C LYS A 452 35.39 -49.25 -84.41
N LEU A 453 36.43 -48.42 -84.62
CA LEU A 453 36.95 -47.54 -83.58
C LEU A 453 35.96 -46.40 -83.29
N GLN A 454 35.35 -45.82 -84.33
CA GLN A 454 34.27 -44.86 -84.14
C GLN A 454 33.03 -45.48 -83.48
N ALA A 455 32.69 -46.72 -83.86
CA ALA A 455 31.58 -47.44 -83.19
C ALA A 455 31.91 -47.73 -81.72
N ARG A 456 33.15 -48.10 -81.39
CA ARG A 456 33.62 -48.31 -80.03
C ARG A 456 33.67 -46.95 -79.24
N LEU A 457 34.20 -45.94 -79.90
CA LEU A 457 34.24 -44.60 -79.30
C LEU A 457 32.80 -44.02 -79.10
N LEU A 458 31.91 -44.30 -80.07
CA LEU A 458 30.52 -43.97 -79.97
C LEU A 458 29.78 -44.77 -78.87
N GLU A 459 30.18 -46.07 -78.74
CA GLU A 459 29.69 -46.97 -77.71
C GLU A 459 30.24 -46.54 -76.30
N GLU A 460 31.57 -46.19 -76.24
CA GLU A 460 32.18 -45.62 -75.05
C GLU A 460 31.61 -44.24 -74.74
N GLU A 461 31.36 -43.44 -75.80
CA GLU A 461 30.71 -42.14 -75.63
C GLU A 461 29.24 -42.30 -75.25
N ALA A 462 28.57 -43.30 -75.81
CA ALA A 462 27.21 -43.66 -75.41
C ALA A 462 27.13 -44.22 -73.94
N MET A 463 28.16 -45.06 -73.60
CA MET A 463 28.29 -45.53 -72.23
C MET A 463 28.60 -44.39 -71.26
N LYS A 464 29.58 -43.52 -71.65
CA LYS A 464 29.90 -42.33 -70.89
C LYS A 464 28.76 -41.34 -70.87
N ARG A 465 27.98 -41.22 -71.95
CA ARG A 465 26.72 -40.43 -71.94
C ARG A 465 25.67 -41.10 -71.06
N ALA A 466 25.56 -42.44 -71.13
CA ALA A 466 24.65 -43.17 -70.26
C ALA A 466 25.11 -43.07 -68.78
N GLU A 467 26.43 -43.13 -68.51
CA GLU A 467 26.99 -42.87 -67.20
C GLU A 467 26.78 -41.39 -66.76
N LEU A 468 27.07 -40.47 -67.71
CA LEU A 468 26.80 -39.04 -67.49
C LEU A 468 25.32 -38.75 -67.37
N GLU A 469 24.48 -39.42 -68.18
CA GLU A 469 22.98 -39.31 -67.97
C GLU A 469 22.57 -39.93 -66.64
N GLN A 470 23.21 -41.05 -66.25
CA GLN A 470 22.93 -41.66 -64.96
C GLN A 470 23.46 -40.79 -63.81
N ILE A 471 24.66 -40.21 -64.01
CA ILE A 471 25.21 -39.21 -63.09
C ILE A 471 24.36 -37.92 -63.12
N HIS A 472 23.95 -37.52 -64.35
CA HIS A 472 23.07 -36.37 -64.52
C HIS A 472 21.68 -36.63 -63.91
N LEU A 473 21.17 -37.87 -64.09
CA LEU A 473 19.93 -38.30 -63.43
C LEU A 473 20.09 -38.44 -61.92
N GLN A 474 21.25 -38.90 -61.45
CA GLN A 474 21.59 -38.90 -60.02
C GLN A 474 21.85 -37.48 -59.54
N GLN A 475 22.50 -36.62 -60.27
CA GLN A 475 22.66 -35.22 -59.98
C GLN A 475 21.31 -34.50 -60.03
N GLN A 476 20.47 -34.83 -61.02
CA GLN A 476 19.12 -34.26 -61.10
C GLN A 476 18.20 -34.76 -59.97
N LYS A 477 18.39 -36.04 -59.57
CA LYS A 477 17.75 -36.56 -58.34
C LYS A 477 18.35 -35.93 -57.09
N ALA A 478 19.68 -35.74 -57.04
CA ALA A 478 20.34 -35.03 -55.95
C ALA A 478 19.97 -33.56 -55.96
N ILE A 479 19.89 -32.94 -57.15
CA ILE A 479 19.40 -31.55 -57.28
C ILE A 479 17.93 -31.47 -56.89
N SER A 480 17.08 -32.41 -57.32
CA SER A 480 15.68 -32.43 -56.91
C SER A 480 15.53 -32.78 -55.43
N GLN A 481 16.45 -33.62 -54.90
CA GLN A 481 16.49 -33.84 -53.44
C GLN A 481 17.02 -32.61 -52.71
N THR A 482 18.09 -31.96 -53.23
CA THR A 482 18.59 -30.71 -52.66
C THR A 482 17.62 -29.54 -52.89
N GLU A 483 16.86 -29.56 -54.01
CA GLU A 483 15.76 -28.60 -54.22
C GLU A 483 14.58 -28.88 -53.29
N ALA A 484 14.27 -30.17 -53.07
CA ALA A 484 13.26 -30.57 -52.09
C ALA A 484 13.73 -30.24 -50.66
N GLU A 485 14.99 -30.57 -50.33
CA GLU A 485 15.61 -30.19 -49.06
C GLU A 485 15.77 -28.66 -48.92
N LYS A 486 16.11 -27.98 -50.04
CA LYS A 486 16.11 -26.52 -50.08
C LYS A 486 14.70 -25.94 -49.89
N GLN A 487 13.72 -26.59 -50.53
CA GLN A 487 12.31 -26.20 -50.38
C GLN A 487 11.83 -26.49 -48.95
N GLU A 488 12.25 -27.62 -48.40
CA GLU A 488 11.96 -27.99 -47.01
C GLU A 488 12.66 -27.05 -46.04
N LEU A 489 13.93 -26.71 -46.34
CA LEU A 489 14.70 -25.72 -45.59
C LEU A 489 14.20 -24.28 -45.81
N GLU A 490 13.71 -23.95 -47.02
CA GLU A 490 13.01 -22.68 -47.26
C GLU A 490 11.68 -22.62 -46.53
N ASN A 491 10.95 -23.75 -46.50
CA ASN A 491 9.73 -23.86 -45.70
C ASN A 491 10.03 -23.83 -44.20
N GLU A 492 11.11 -24.50 -43.78
CA GLU A 492 11.58 -24.45 -42.40
C GLU A 492 12.09 -23.04 -42.02
N ARG A 493 12.80 -22.38 -42.97
CA ARG A 493 13.23 -20.99 -42.83
C ARG A 493 12.00 -20.07 -42.76
N LEU A 494 11.00 -20.29 -43.64
CA LEU A 494 9.78 -19.51 -43.65
C LEU A 494 8.97 -19.74 -42.37
N ALA A 495 8.94 -21.01 -41.91
CA ALA A 495 8.30 -21.36 -40.63
C ALA A 495 9.05 -20.76 -39.44
N LYS A 496 10.41 -20.77 -39.50
CA LYS A 496 11.24 -20.11 -38.49
C LYS A 496 11.14 -18.58 -38.58
N GLU A 497 11.03 -18.05 -39.79
CA GLU A 497 10.83 -16.61 -40.04
C GLU A 497 9.43 -16.17 -39.57
N GLN A 498 8.41 -16.99 -39.83
CA GLN A 498 7.06 -16.77 -39.28
C GLN A 498 7.02 -16.92 -37.74
N ALA A 499 7.75 -17.92 -37.22
CA ALA A 499 7.90 -18.08 -35.78
C ALA A 499 8.68 -16.92 -35.15
N LEU A 500 9.69 -16.41 -35.85
CA LEU A 500 10.46 -15.23 -35.48
C LEU A 500 9.56 -13.98 -35.50
N GLU A 501 8.76 -13.84 -36.54
CA GLU A 501 7.83 -12.72 -36.70
C GLU A 501 6.71 -12.78 -35.63
N ALA A 502 6.21 -14.00 -35.37
CA ALA A 502 5.28 -14.24 -34.28
C ALA A 502 5.92 -13.97 -32.91
N ALA A 503 7.18 -14.37 -32.72
CA ALA A 503 7.93 -14.08 -31.51
C ALA A 503 8.24 -12.58 -31.37
N MET A 504 8.53 -11.90 -32.46
CA MET A 504 8.71 -10.45 -32.48
C MET A 504 7.39 -9.73 -32.17
N GLN A 505 6.27 -10.20 -32.73
CA GLN A 505 4.95 -9.68 -32.40
C GLN A 505 4.59 -9.90 -30.92
N GLN A 506 4.93 -11.10 -30.40
CA GLN A 506 4.75 -11.37 -28.97
C GLN A 506 5.65 -10.50 -28.09
N LEU A 507 6.88 -10.24 -28.55
CA LEU A 507 7.82 -9.33 -27.89
C LEU A 507 7.27 -7.91 -27.87
N GLU A 508 6.76 -7.45 -29.00
CA GLU A 508 6.17 -6.12 -29.12
C GLU A 508 4.90 -6.01 -28.28
N GLN A 509 4.11 -7.08 -28.24
CA GLN A 509 2.93 -7.17 -27.39
C GLN A 509 3.30 -7.13 -25.90
N LEU A 510 4.31 -7.92 -25.50
CA LEU A 510 4.82 -7.92 -24.12
C LEU A 510 5.47 -6.58 -23.74
N GLU A 511 6.18 -5.95 -24.67
CA GLU A 511 6.71 -4.59 -24.44
C GLU A 511 5.61 -3.54 -24.34
N SER A 512 4.54 -3.70 -25.12
CA SER A 512 3.34 -2.86 -25.03
C SER A 512 2.62 -3.06 -23.70
N GLU A 513 2.44 -4.32 -23.28
CA GLU A 513 1.85 -4.65 -22.01
C GLU A 513 2.69 -4.16 -20.82
N ARG A 514 4.04 -4.28 -20.94
CA ARG A 514 4.97 -3.72 -19.95
C ARG A 514 4.84 -2.21 -19.86
N ARG A 515 4.69 -1.55 -21.02
CA ARG A 515 4.48 -0.09 -21.07
C ARG A 515 3.17 0.28 -20.43
N GLY A 516 2.10 -0.47 -20.74
CA GLY A 516 0.80 -0.29 -20.10
C GLY A 516 0.83 -0.52 -18.58
N ALA A 517 1.61 -1.53 -18.14
CA ALA A 517 1.80 -1.78 -16.71
C ALA A 517 2.58 -0.64 -16.02
N LEU A 518 3.58 -0.07 -16.70
CA LEU A 518 4.30 1.11 -16.22
C LEU A 518 3.41 2.35 -16.14
N GLU A 519 2.55 2.55 -17.13
CA GLU A 519 1.56 3.64 -17.10
C GLU A 519 0.57 3.46 -15.96
N GLN A 520 0.12 2.22 -15.73
CA GLN A 520 -0.74 1.90 -14.58
C GLN A 520 -0.03 2.14 -13.25
N TYR A 521 1.26 1.78 -13.17
CA TYR A 521 2.08 2.06 -12.00
C TYR A 521 2.19 3.56 -11.73
N GLU A 522 2.45 4.35 -12.78
CA GLU A 522 2.48 5.81 -12.67
C GLU A 522 1.12 6.40 -12.29
N GLU A 523 0.03 5.83 -12.82
CA GLU A 523 -1.33 6.25 -12.48
C GLU A 523 -1.65 5.94 -11.01
N VAL A 524 -1.23 4.76 -10.53
CA VAL A 524 -1.37 4.37 -9.12
C VAL A 524 -0.55 5.29 -8.22
N MET A 525 0.67 5.61 -8.62
CA MET A 525 1.51 6.58 -7.90
C MET A 525 0.86 7.97 -7.85
N LYS A 526 0.31 8.44 -8.95
CA LYS A 526 -0.46 9.69 -8.98
C LYS A 526 -1.72 9.65 -8.11
N LYS A 527 -2.38 8.49 -8.01
CA LYS A 527 -3.54 8.29 -7.13
C LYS A 527 -3.12 8.30 -5.66
N LEU A 528 -1.98 7.71 -5.34
CA LEU A 528 -1.38 7.71 -4.00
C LEU A 528 -1.02 9.14 -3.56
N GLU A 529 -0.41 9.90 -4.45
CA GLU A 529 -0.09 11.31 -4.21
C GLU A 529 -1.35 12.18 -4.04
N LYS A 530 -2.37 11.92 -4.87
CA LYS A 530 -3.68 12.57 -4.72
C LYS A 530 -4.37 12.19 -3.40
N ALA A 531 -4.24 10.93 -2.96
CA ALA A 531 -4.77 10.48 -1.67
C ALA A 531 -4.04 11.16 -0.51
N ALA A 532 -2.71 11.27 -0.57
CA ALA A 532 -1.93 11.99 0.41
C ALA A 532 -2.32 13.49 0.49
N ASN A 533 -2.52 14.12 -0.67
CA ASN A 533 -2.97 15.50 -0.73
C ASN A 533 -4.42 15.67 -0.22
N LYS A 534 -5.27 14.68 -0.48
CA LYS A 534 -6.64 14.65 0.03
C LYS A 534 -6.67 14.49 1.55
N THR A 535 -5.74 13.71 2.10
CA THR A 535 -5.55 13.56 3.55
C THR A 535 -5.16 14.90 4.20
N ARG A 536 -4.26 15.64 3.58
CA ARG A 536 -3.92 17.01 4.03
C ARG A 536 -5.14 17.93 4.04
N SER A 537 -5.87 17.94 2.93
CA SER A 537 -7.10 18.76 2.82
C SER A 537 -8.18 18.37 3.84
N TRP A 538 -8.24 17.10 4.20
CA TRP A 538 -9.17 16.61 5.23
C TRP A 538 -8.72 16.97 6.64
N LYS A 539 -7.41 16.90 6.92
CA LYS A 539 -6.84 17.38 8.19
C LYS A 539 -7.20 18.85 8.43
N ASP A 540 -7.04 19.68 7.42
CA ASP A 540 -7.40 21.08 7.50
C ASP A 540 -8.90 21.29 7.71
N LYS A 541 -9.74 20.48 7.05
CA LYS A 541 -11.19 20.52 7.25
C LYS A 541 -11.59 20.04 8.64
N VAL A 542 -10.97 18.98 9.15
CA VAL A 542 -11.18 18.51 10.52
C VAL A 542 -10.77 19.59 11.53
N ALA A 543 -9.62 20.22 11.33
CA ALA A 543 -9.19 21.34 12.18
C ALA A 543 -10.17 22.51 12.15
N GLN A 544 -10.75 22.81 10.97
CA GLN A 544 -11.81 23.82 10.86
C GLN A 544 -13.08 23.42 11.61
N HIS A 545 -13.48 22.15 11.53
CA HIS A 545 -14.65 21.64 12.22
C HIS A 545 -14.46 21.57 13.73
N GLU A 546 -13.26 21.23 14.18
CA GLU A 546 -12.91 21.26 15.60
C GLU A 546 -12.88 22.70 16.15
N GLY A 547 -12.46 23.64 15.32
CA GLY A 547 -12.64 25.04 15.59
C GLY A 547 -14.10 25.40 15.84
N LEU A 548 -15.03 24.76 15.13
CA LEU A 548 -16.47 24.99 15.30
C LEU A 548 -17.04 24.40 16.60
N ILE A 549 -16.49 23.29 17.06
CA ILE A 549 -16.87 22.65 18.32
C ILE A 549 -16.51 23.53 19.53
N ARG A 550 -15.49 24.36 19.43
CA ARG A 550 -15.02 25.23 20.50
C ARG A 550 -15.96 26.37 20.91
N LEU A 551 -16.89 26.72 20.03
CA LEU A 551 -17.89 27.73 20.37
C LEU A 551 -18.77 27.35 21.58
N ILE A 552 -18.78 26.07 21.91
CA ILE A 552 -19.56 25.52 23.03
C ILE A 552 -18.68 25.41 24.28
N GLN A 553 -17.36 25.61 24.17
CA GLN A 553 -16.47 25.47 25.31
C GLN A 553 -16.44 26.74 26.17
N PRO A 554 -16.50 26.61 27.47
CA PRO A 554 -16.39 27.74 28.39
C PRO A 554 -14.94 28.18 28.52
N GLY A 555 -14.71 29.47 28.51
CA GLY A 555 -13.42 30.04 28.88
C GLY A 555 -12.41 30.30 27.79
N SER A 556 -12.71 30.00 26.52
CA SER A 556 -11.78 30.35 25.43
C SER A 556 -11.65 31.86 25.31
N LYS A 557 -10.47 32.36 25.60
CA LYS A 557 -10.14 33.79 25.54
C LYS A 557 -9.63 34.23 24.16
N GLY A 558 -9.90 33.45 23.11
CA GLY A 558 -9.50 33.79 21.76
C GLY A 558 -10.52 34.64 21.01
N PRO A 559 -10.13 35.36 19.97
CA PRO A 559 -11.11 36.01 19.12
C PRO A 559 -12.03 34.95 18.54
N GLN A 560 -13.28 35.03 18.95
CA GLN A 560 -14.30 34.09 18.58
C GLN A 560 -14.61 34.20 17.10
N LEU A 561 -13.94 33.42 16.32
CA LEU A 561 -14.20 33.35 14.89
C LEU A 561 -15.13 32.24 14.51
N ILE A 562 -15.73 31.56 15.49
CA ILE A 562 -16.44 30.36 15.15
C ILE A 562 -17.87 30.52 15.50
N THR A 563 -18.61 30.91 14.51
CA THR A 563 -20.06 31.06 14.58
C THR A 563 -20.81 29.79 14.22
N ASN A 564 -20.11 28.78 13.70
CA ASN A 564 -20.77 27.56 13.27
C ASN A 564 -20.15 26.33 13.90
N TRP A 565 -20.94 25.64 14.60
CA TRP A 565 -20.68 24.34 15.16
C TRP A 565 -20.50 23.29 14.08
N GLY A 566 -19.75 22.26 14.38
CA GLY A 566 -19.44 21.22 13.42
C GLY A 566 -20.63 20.52 12.78
N ALA A 567 -21.81 20.59 13.40
CA ALA A 567 -23.04 20.14 12.74
C ALA A 567 -23.38 20.99 11.51
N ALA A 568 -22.97 22.26 11.49
CA ALA A 568 -23.07 23.10 10.30
C ALA A 568 -21.99 22.80 9.26
N ALA A 569 -21.02 21.99 9.61
CA ALA A 569 -19.93 21.63 8.74
C ALA A 569 -20.33 20.66 7.63
N PHE A 570 -21.44 20.00 7.80
CA PHE A 570 -22.07 19.21 6.75
C PHE A 570 -23.56 19.49 6.79
N THR A 571 -23.98 20.54 6.10
CA THR A 571 -25.41 20.71 5.85
C THR A 571 -25.89 19.50 5.04
N GLU A 572 -27.07 19.03 5.33
CA GLU A 572 -27.74 17.93 4.61
C GLU A 572 -27.71 18.16 3.09
N ALA A 573 -27.65 19.43 2.68
CA ALA A 573 -27.45 19.86 1.30
C ALA A 573 -26.05 19.53 0.75
N GLU A 574 -25.00 19.64 1.54
CA GLU A 574 -23.63 19.30 1.09
C GLU A 574 -23.39 17.78 1.04
N LEU A 575 -24.00 17.03 1.96
CA LEU A 575 -24.02 15.58 1.93
C LEU A 575 -24.83 15.08 0.73
N SER A 576 -25.99 15.68 0.45
CA SER A 576 -26.82 15.32 -0.70
C SER A 576 -26.19 15.71 -2.04
N LEU A 577 -25.43 16.81 -2.12
CA LEU A 577 -24.65 17.19 -3.30
C LEU A 577 -23.47 16.23 -3.54
N ARG A 578 -22.82 15.77 -2.49
CA ARG A 578 -21.73 14.77 -2.61
C ARG A 578 -22.26 13.39 -2.95
N GLU A 579 -23.40 13.02 -2.38
CA GLU A 579 -24.08 11.78 -2.69
C GLU A 579 -24.58 11.75 -4.14
N LYS A 580 -25.15 12.84 -4.62
CA LYS A 580 -25.50 13.03 -6.04
C LYS A 580 -24.27 12.97 -6.94
N SER A 581 -23.20 13.67 -6.60
CA SER A 581 -21.96 13.65 -7.39
C SER A 581 -21.28 12.28 -7.39
N TRP A 582 -21.45 11.51 -6.33
CA TRP A 582 -20.95 10.13 -6.22
C TRP A 582 -21.83 9.16 -7.01
N GLN A 583 -23.14 9.33 -6.95
CA GLN A 583 -24.12 8.60 -7.76
C GLN A 583 -23.94 8.88 -9.27
N GLU A 584 -23.71 10.13 -9.65
CA GLU A 584 -23.41 10.51 -11.04
C GLU A 584 -22.09 9.91 -11.54
N LYS A 585 -21.06 9.85 -10.68
CA LYS A 585 -19.79 9.18 -11.00
C LYS A 585 -19.96 7.66 -11.12
N LYS A 586 -20.77 7.05 -10.26
CA LYS A 586 -21.07 5.63 -10.29
C LYS A 586 -21.86 5.25 -11.54
N ASN A 587 -22.82 6.06 -11.94
CA ASN A 587 -23.60 5.85 -13.16
C ASN A 587 -22.76 6.01 -14.45
N ARG A 588 -21.80 6.98 -14.47
CA ARG A 588 -20.84 7.12 -15.58
C ARG A 588 -19.85 5.96 -15.70
N THR A 589 -19.59 5.25 -14.60
CA THR A 589 -18.72 4.06 -14.62
C THR A 589 -19.48 2.80 -15.05
N THR A 590 -20.79 2.78 -14.90
CA THR A 590 -21.67 1.67 -15.33
C THR A 590 -22.13 1.79 -16.78
N GLU A 591 -22.06 3.00 -17.38
CA GLU A 591 -22.34 3.23 -18.81
C GLU A 591 -21.10 3.09 -19.71
N ALA A 592 -19.92 2.88 -19.09
CA ALA A 592 -18.64 2.69 -19.80
C ALA A 592 -18.11 1.24 -19.69
N GLN A 593 -18.93 0.31 -19.27
CA GLN A 593 -18.80 -1.13 -19.42
C GLN A 593 -19.94 -1.62 -20.33
#